data_86f80ee5813553a7ddbd6c0062802a76
#
_entry.id   86f80ee5813553a7ddbd6c0062802a76
#
_cell.length_a   1.000
_cell.length_b   1.000
_cell.length_c   1.000
_cell.angle_alpha   90.00
_cell.angle_beta   90.00
_cell.angle_gamma   90.00
#
_symmetry.space_group_name_H-M   'P 1'
#
loop_
_entity.id
_entity.type
_entity.pdbx_description
1 polymer ?
#
loop_
_entity_poly.entity_id
_entity_poly.type
_entity_poly.pdbx_seq_one_letter_code
_entity_poly.pdbx_strand_id
1 'polypeptide(L)'
;MKILGMDIGGSGIKAAIVDTKTGELISDRHRIATPKPASPYAVAQVVKEMINHFNWEKAVGCSFPTTIIDGKCIHSGNLSEEWKNVQVDDYFKDACNVPFYISNDADLAGLAEITLGAGKRKKGLVLVITIGTGIGSGLFYNGKLIPNLEIGKL
;
A
#
# COMPACT_ATOMS: atom_id res chain seq x y z
N MET A 1 1.32 -18.41 -0.35
CA MET A 1 1.83 -17.87 0.94
C MET A 1 0.81 -16.87 1.45
N LYS A 2 0.47 -16.93 2.75
CA LYS A 2 -0.46 -15.97 3.35
C LYS A 2 0.31 -14.73 3.84
N ILE A 3 -0.21 -13.54 3.54
CA ILE A 3 0.33 -12.25 3.99
C ILE A 3 -0.82 -11.35 4.46
N LEU A 4 -0.58 -10.51 5.43
CA LEU A 4 -1.50 -9.42 5.74
C LEU A 4 -1.26 -8.29 4.74
N GLY A 5 -2.26 -8.03 3.91
CA GLY A 5 -2.29 -6.86 3.02
C GLY A 5 -2.98 -5.70 3.74
N MET A 6 -2.37 -4.54 3.75
CA MET A 6 -2.92 -3.32 4.35
C MET A 6 -2.96 -2.19 3.32
N ASP A 7 -4.06 -1.45 3.30
CA ASP A 7 -4.29 -0.31 2.42
C ASP A 7 -4.53 0.94 3.27
N ILE A 8 -3.57 1.85 3.29
CA ILE A 8 -3.68 3.13 4.00
C ILE A 8 -4.23 4.16 3.02
N GLY A 9 -5.47 4.56 3.24
CA GLY A 9 -6.14 5.58 2.42
C GLY A 9 -6.50 6.82 3.24
N GLY A 10 -6.77 7.93 2.55
CA GLY A 10 -7.14 9.21 3.20
C GLY A 10 -8.46 9.18 3.97
N SER A 11 -9.36 8.23 3.70
CA SER A 11 -10.66 8.08 4.36
C SER A 11 -10.80 6.83 5.22
N GLY A 12 -9.90 5.87 5.07
CA GLY A 12 -9.96 4.60 5.80
C GLY A 12 -8.73 3.75 5.55
N ILE A 13 -8.34 3.04 6.59
CA ILE A 13 -7.29 2.03 6.58
C ILE A 13 -7.98 0.67 6.55
N LYS A 14 -7.60 -0.19 5.62
CA LYS A 14 -8.21 -1.50 5.41
C LYS A 14 -7.14 -2.57 5.44
N ALA A 15 -7.48 -3.74 5.94
CA ALA A 15 -6.58 -4.88 5.91
C ALA A 15 -7.35 -6.20 5.72
N ALA A 16 -6.67 -7.18 5.15
CA ALA A 16 -7.14 -8.56 5.04
C ALA A 16 -5.95 -9.51 4.87
N ILE A 17 -6.13 -10.76 5.28
CA ILE A 17 -5.17 -11.81 4.98
C ILE A 17 -5.42 -12.30 3.54
N VAL A 18 -4.37 -12.35 2.73
CA VAL A 18 -4.42 -12.69 1.31
C VAL A 18 -3.52 -13.89 1.03
N ASP A 19 -3.95 -14.82 0.18
CA ASP A 19 -3.04 -15.79 -0.44
C ASP A 19 -2.38 -15.16 -1.66
N THR A 20 -1.07 -14.94 -1.59
CA THR A 20 -0.30 -14.30 -2.67
C THR A 20 -0.17 -15.14 -3.95
N LYS A 21 -0.54 -16.43 -3.92
CA LYS A 21 -0.52 -17.28 -5.12
C LYS A 21 -1.79 -17.13 -5.95
N THR A 22 -2.93 -16.99 -5.27
CA THR A 22 -4.25 -16.92 -5.92
C THR A 22 -4.82 -15.51 -5.95
N GLY A 23 -4.40 -14.62 -5.04
CA GLY A 23 -5.00 -13.31 -4.82
C GLY A 23 -6.29 -13.33 -4.00
N GLU A 24 -6.69 -14.51 -3.51
CA GLU A 24 -7.92 -14.66 -2.75
C GLU A 24 -7.79 -14.12 -1.33
N LEU A 25 -8.85 -13.47 -0.84
CA LEU A 25 -8.98 -13.09 0.56
C LEU A 25 -9.20 -14.34 1.41
N ILE A 26 -8.36 -14.52 2.42
CA ILE A 26 -8.44 -15.63 3.40
C ILE A 26 -9.24 -15.20 4.64
N SER A 27 -9.34 -13.91 4.88
CA SER A 27 -10.15 -13.33 5.96
C SER A 27 -11.13 -12.30 5.40
N ASP A 28 -12.12 -11.94 6.21
CA ASP A 28 -12.91 -10.74 5.95
C ASP A 28 -12.01 -9.50 5.96
N ARG A 29 -12.43 -8.49 5.19
CA ARG A 29 -11.75 -7.19 5.16
C ARG A 29 -12.18 -6.37 6.38
N HIS A 30 -11.22 -6.04 7.21
CA HIS A 30 -11.44 -5.10 8.31
C HIS A 30 -11.11 -3.67 7.88
N ARG A 31 -11.91 -2.69 8.34
CA ARG A 31 -11.74 -1.27 8.01
C ARG A 31 -11.87 -0.42 9.25
N ILE A 32 -10.90 0.47 9.46
CA ILE A 32 -10.95 1.53 10.47
C ILE A 32 -10.88 2.88 9.74
N ALA A 33 -11.59 3.89 10.22
CA ALA A 33 -11.51 5.23 9.64
C ALA A 33 -10.10 5.82 9.82
N THR A 34 -9.58 6.49 8.79
CA THR A 34 -8.32 7.23 8.92
C THR A 34 -8.48 8.36 9.94
N PRO A 35 -7.60 8.48 10.93
CA PRO A 35 -7.69 9.51 11.94
C PRO A 35 -7.55 10.92 11.33
N LYS A 36 -8.08 11.90 12.01
CA LYS A 36 -7.96 13.32 11.64
C LYS A 36 -7.45 14.13 12.84
N PRO A 37 -6.26 14.73 12.74
CA PRO A 37 -5.31 14.68 11.62
C PRO A 37 -4.70 13.29 11.42
N ALA A 38 -4.37 12.96 10.16
CA ALA A 38 -3.71 11.70 9.79
C ALA A 38 -2.19 11.80 10.00
N SER A 39 -1.77 12.12 11.23
CA SER A 39 -0.35 12.20 11.60
C SER A 39 0.31 10.82 11.62
N PRO A 40 1.64 10.71 11.51
CA PRO A 40 2.35 9.45 11.63
C PRO A 40 1.98 8.68 12.90
N TYR A 41 1.94 9.36 14.03
CA TYR A 41 1.56 8.75 15.29
C TYR A 41 0.14 8.20 15.28
N ALA A 42 -0.85 9.00 14.86
CA ALA A 42 -2.25 8.60 14.88
C ALA A 42 -2.52 7.42 13.91
N VAL A 43 -1.90 7.44 12.72
CA VAL A 43 -2.01 6.33 11.75
C VAL A 43 -1.34 5.08 12.28
N ALA A 44 -0.17 5.19 12.92
CA ALA A 44 0.52 4.03 13.50
C ALA A 44 -0.31 3.35 14.61
N GLN A 45 -1.09 4.10 15.40
CA GLN A 45 -2.01 3.49 16.38
C GLN A 45 -3.07 2.63 15.68
N VAL A 46 -3.64 3.10 14.57
CA VAL A 46 -4.60 2.32 13.78
C VAL A 46 -3.94 1.10 13.13
N VAL A 47 -2.73 1.26 12.59
CA VAL A 47 -1.95 0.14 12.04
C VAL A 47 -1.71 -0.93 13.10
N LYS A 48 -1.34 -0.53 14.33
CA LYS A 48 -1.16 -1.45 15.45
C LYS A 48 -2.46 -2.16 15.85
N GLU A 49 -3.60 -1.44 15.85
CA GLU A 49 -4.92 -2.03 16.09
C GLU A 49 -5.25 -3.07 15.02
N MET A 50 -4.94 -2.80 13.74
CA MET A 50 -5.11 -3.76 12.66
C MET A 50 -4.26 -5.02 12.86
N ILE A 51 -2.98 -4.88 13.22
CA ILE A 51 -2.08 -6.00 13.52
C ILE A 51 -2.67 -6.87 14.65
N ASN A 52 -3.15 -6.24 15.72
CA ASN A 52 -3.75 -6.94 16.85
C ASN A 52 -5.06 -7.64 16.46
N HIS A 53 -5.92 -7.00 15.65
CA HIS A 53 -7.18 -7.57 15.17
C HIS A 53 -6.97 -8.90 14.43
N PHE A 54 -5.92 -8.98 13.59
CA PHE A 54 -5.59 -10.18 12.85
C PHE A 54 -4.66 -11.14 13.62
N ASN A 55 -4.22 -10.77 14.82
CA ASN A 55 -3.19 -11.48 15.60
C ASN A 55 -1.98 -11.84 14.71
N TRP A 56 -1.45 -10.82 13.99
CA TRP A 56 -0.47 -11.02 12.94
C TRP A 56 0.94 -10.76 13.43
N GLU A 57 1.84 -11.74 13.21
CA GLU A 57 3.23 -11.71 13.70
C GLU A 57 4.27 -11.80 12.57
N LYS A 58 3.83 -11.69 11.32
CA LYS A 58 4.70 -11.82 10.14
C LYS A 58 4.77 -10.49 9.39
N ALA A 59 5.54 -10.50 8.30
CA ALA A 59 5.63 -9.34 7.42
C ALA A 59 4.26 -8.89 6.87
N VAL A 60 4.12 -7.59 6.67
CA VAL A 60 2.94 -6.91 6.12
C VAL A 60 3.30 -6.27 4.80
N GLY A 61 2.47 -6.48 3.77
CA GLY A 61 2.50 -5.70 2.54
C GLY A 61 1.53 -4.53 2.67
N CYS A 62 2.02 -3.31 2.47
CA CYS A 62 1.23 -2.11 2.74
C CYS A 62 1.23 -1.13 1.56
N SER A 63 0.05 -0.72 1.10
CA SER A 63 -0.10 0.40 0.19
C SER A 63 -0.14 1.73 0.95
N PHE A 64 0.48 2.75 0.37
CA PHE A 64 0.56 4.08 0.96
C PHE A 64 0.17 5.13 -0.09
N PRO A 65 -0.65 6.15 0.24
CA PRO A 65 -1.30 7.02 -0.74
C PRO A 65 -0.40 8.17 -1.21
N THR A 66 0.89 7.89 -1.44
CA THR A 66 1.85 8.88 -1.93
C THR A 66 3.09 8.20 -2.52
N THR A 67 4.01 8.99 -3.07
CA THR A 67 5.29 8.52 -3.59
C THR A 67 6.16 7.94 -2.48
N ILE A 68 6.56 6.68 -2.64
CA ILE A 68 7.45 5.97 -1.73
C ILE A 68 8.73 5.60 -2.48
N ILE A 69 9.88 5.96 -1.93
CA ILE A 69 11.20 5.58 -2.45
C ILE A 69 11.98 4.93 -1.32
N ASP A 70 12.36 3.67 -1.50
CA ASP A 70 13.08 2.88 -0.50
C ASP A 70 12.45 2.95 0.90
N GLY A 71 11.11 2.77 0.97
CA GLY A 71 10.33 2.83 2.21
C GLY A 71 10.06 4.23 2.75
N LYS A 72 10.65 5.28 2.14
CA LYS A 72 10.54 6.67 2.57
C LYS A 72 9.41 7.41 1.85
N CYS A 73 8.59 8.12 2.62
CA CYS A 73 7.56 9.01 2.11
C CYS A 73 8.20 10.32 1.60
N ILE A 74 8.03 10.61 0.31
CA ILE A 74 8.63 11.80 -0.32
C ILE A 74 7.71 13.02 -0.20
N HIS A 75 6.40 12.79 -0.34
CA HIS A 75 5.37 13.83 -0.26
C HIS A 75 4.25 13.38 0.67
N SER A 76 3.61 14.32 1.36
CA SER A 76 2.51 14.04 2.30
C SER A 76 1.24 13.51 1.62
N GLY A 77 1.05 13.79 0.33
CA GLY A 77 -0.18 13.44 -0.38
C GLY A 77 -1.41 14.08 0.27
N ASN A 78 -2.43 13.25 0.54
CA ASN A 78 -3.66 13.65 1.23
C ASN A 78 -3.60 13.40 2.76
N LEU A 79 -2.42 13.08 3.29
CA LEU A 79 -2.18 12.89 4.72
C LEU A 79 -1.60 14.16 5.35
N SER A 80 -1.23 14.08 6.63
CA SER A 80 -0.54 15.19 7.33
C SER A 80 0.83 15.47 6.72
N GLU A 81 1.22 16.75 6.66
CA GLU A 81 2.57 17.18 6.20
C GLU A 81 3.71 16.54 7.01
N GLU A 82 3.44 16.08 8.22
CA GLU A 82 4.39 15.36 9.07
C GLU A 82 4.94 14.08 8.43
N TRP A 83 4.26 13.52 7.42
CA TRP A 83 4.73 12.34 6.70
C TRP A 83 5.91 12.60 5.77
N LYS A 84 6.13 13.85 5.38
CA LYS A 84 7.22 14.19 4.48
C LYS A 84 8.58 13.77 5.06
N ASN A 85 9.31 12.98 4.30
CA ASN A 85 10.60 12.40 4.66
C ASN A 85 10.58 11.36 5.80
N VAL A 86 9.43 10.87 6.24
CA VAL A 86 9.33 9.76 7.19
C VAL A 86 9.75 8.45 6.49
N GLN A 87 10.57 7.64 7.16
CA GLN A 87 10.86 6.26 6.78
C GLN A 87 9.70 5.39 7.26
N VAL A 88 8.71 5.15 6.40
CA VAL A 88 7.40 4.59 6.77
C VAL A 88 7.50 3.13 7.19
N ASP A 89 8.31 2.35 6.49
CA ASP A 89 8.52 0.93 6.79
C ASP A 89 9.16 0.72 8.18
N ASP A 90 10.21 1.47 8.50
CA ASP A 90 10.84 1.43 9.83
C ASP A 90 9.89 1.97 10.91
N TYR A 91 9.17 3.07 10.61
CA TYR A 91 8.24 3.67 11.55
C TYR A 91 7.13 2.70 11.97
N PHE A 92 6.53 1.97 11.01
CA PHE A 92 5.52 0.97 11.32
C PHE A 92 6.11 -0.30 11.94
N LYS A 93 7.30 -0.72 11.51
CA LYS A 93 8.02 -1.82 12.12
C LYS A 93 8.28 -1.57 13.61
N ASP A 94 8.75 -0.37 13.97
CA ASP A 94 9.02 0.00 15.36
C ASP A 94 7.71 0.07 16.19
N ALA A 95 6.63 0.59 15.58
CA ALA A 95 5.34 0.67 16.26
C ALA A 95 4.66 -0.69 16.48
N CYS A 96 4.85 -1.65 15.56
CA CYS A 96 4.11 -2.92 15.52
C CYS A 96 4.96 -4.16 15.79
N ASN A 97 6.28 -4.03 15.81
CA ASN A 97 7.25 -5.13 15.98
C ASN A 97 7.14 -6.24 14.93
N VAL A 98 6.69 -5.88 13.71
CA VAL A 98 6.66 -6.77 12.53
C VAL A 98 7.21 -6.02 11.30
N PRO A 99 7.85 -6.70 10.34
CA PRO A 99 8.37 -6.05 9.13
C PRO A 99 7.25 -5.51 8.24
N PHE A 100 7.45 -4.33 7.67
CA PHE A 100 6.58 -3.74 6.66
C PHE A 100 7.31 -3.58 5.32
N TYR A 101 6.60 -3.88 4.23
CA TYR A 101 7.01 -3.58 2.86
C TYR A 101 5.99 -2.60 2.27
N ILE A 102 6.45 -1.39 1.99
CA ILE A 102 5.60 -0.26 1.62
C ILE A 102 5.84 0.13 0.18
N SER A 103 4.77 0.39 -0.57
CA SER A 103 4.85 0.99 -1.90
C SER A 103 3.64 1.90 -2.14
N ASN A 104 3.72 2.68 -3.22
CA ASN A 104 2.60 3.51 -3.67
C ASN A 104 1.36 2.65 -3.97
N ASP A 105 0.16 3.18 -3.72
CA ASP A 105 -1.11 2.48 -3.89
C ASP A 105 -1.41 2.11 -5.35
N ALA A 106 -1.14 3.00 -6.31
CA ALA A 106 -1.32 2.73 -7.74
C ALA A 106 -0.30 1.70 -8.27
N ASP A 107 0.95 1.77 -7.81
CA ASP A 107 1.99 0.79 -8.15
C ASP A 107 1.59 -0.62 -7.67
N LEU A 108 1.07 -0.76 -6.43
CA LEU A 108 0.62 -2.04 -5.90
C LEU A 108 -0.65 -2.56 -6.58
N ALA A 109 -1.60 -1.68 -6.90
CA ALA A 109 -2.78 -2.04 -7.68
C ALA A 109 -2.36 -2.56 -9.07
N GLY A 110 -1.43 -1.87 -9.72
CA GLY A 110 -0.86 -2.30 -10.99
C GLY A 110 -0.13 -3.64 -10.87
N LEU A 111 0.64 -3.85 -9.80
CA LEU A 111 1.35 -5.11 -9.56
C LEU A 111 0.38 -6.30 -9.41
N ALA A 112 -0.76 -6.09 -8.75
CA ALA A 112 -1.80 -7.09 -8.64
C ALA A 112 -2.37 -7.47 -10.03
N GLU A 113 -2.66 -6.48 -10.88
CA GLU A 113 -3.15 -6.71 -12.25
C GLU A 113 -2.12 -7.41 -13.15
N ILE A 114 -0.85 -7.07 -13.05
CA ILE A 114 0.23 -7.72 -13.80
C ILE A 114 0.46 -9.16 -13.33
N THR A 115 0.29 -9.43 -12.04
CA THR A 115 0.59 -10.75 -11.47
C THR A 115 -0.59 -11.70 -11.59
N LEU A 116 -1.80 -11.25 -11.31
CA LEU A 116 -2.99 -12.07 -11.15
C LEU A 116 -4.14 -11.67 -12.09
N GLY A 117 -4.18 -10.43 -12.55
CA GLY A 117 -5.28 -9.85 -13.32
C GLY A 117 -5.06 -9.81 -14.83
N ALA A 118 -5.62 -8.77 -15.46
CA ALA A 118 -5.65 -8.59 -16.92
C ALA A 118 -4.27 -8.41 -17.57
N GLY A 119 -3.29 -7.94 -16.81
CA GLY A 119 -1.90 -7.76 -17.24
C GLY A 119 -1.05 -9.04 -17.20
N LYS A 120 -1.58 -10.14 -16.66
CA LYS A 120 -0.83 -11.39 -16.51
C LYS A 120 -0.29 -11.91 -17.84
N ARG A 121 1.01 -12.23 -17.87
CA ARG A 121 1.74 -12.73 -19.06
C ARG A 121 1.84 -11.72 -20.22
N LYS A 122 1.44 -10.47 -20.07
CA LYS A 122 1.68 -9.44 -21.06
C LYS A 122 3.16 -9.10 -21.12
N LYS A 123 3.69 -8.96 -22.35
CA LYS A 123 5.08 -8.57 -22.63
C LYS A 123 5.13 -7.11 -23.10
N GLY A 124 6.33 -6.53 -23.02
CA GLY A 124 6.56 -5.14 -23.38
C GLY A 124 6.12 -4.18 -22.29
N LEU A 125 5.73 -3.00 -22.71
CA LEU A 125 5.29 -1.93 -21.81
C LEU A 125 3.80 -2.07 -21.51
N VAL A 126 3.46 -2.08 -20.22
CA VAL A 126 2.06 -2.12 -19.75
C VAL A 126 1.84 -0.96 -18.78
N LEU A 127 0.87 -0.11 -19.11
CA LEU A 127 0.40 0.96 -18.24
C LEU A 127 -0.91 0.53 -17.58
N VAL A 128 -0.95 0.57 -16.26
CA VAL A 128 -2.17 0.40 -15.47
C VAL A 128 -2.62 1.75 -14.96
N ILE A 129 -3.88 2.10 -15.19
CA ILE A 129 -4.49 3.35 -14.72
C ILE A 129 -5.56 3.01 -13.69
N THR A 130 -5.47 3.62 -12.52
CA THR A 130 -6.50 3.56 -11.48
C THR A 130 -7.32 4.83 -11.50
N ILE A 131 -8.65 4.68 -11.44
CA ILE A 131 -9.60 5.81 -11.45
C ILE A 131 -10.41 5.73 -10.14
N GLY A 132 -10.22 6.72 -9.28
CA GLY A 132 -10.90 6.83 -7.99
C GLY A 132 -11.15 8.30 -7.65
N THR A 133 -10.80 8.75 -6.45
CA THR A 133 -10.82 10.19 -6.08
C THR A 133 -9.87 11.00 -6.97
N GLY A 134 -8.80 10.37 -7.47
CA GLY A 134 -7.86 10.89 -8.44
C GLY A 134 -7.53 9.84 -9.49
N ILE A 135 -6.57 10.15 -10.35
CA ILE A 135 -6.01 9.23 -11.35
C ILE A 135 -4.64 8.79 -10.84
N GLY A 136 -4.47 7.48 -10.61
CA GLY A 136 -3.19 6.87 -10.32
C GLY A 136 -2.68 6.07 -11.53
N SER A 137 -1.38 5.80 -11.57
CA SER A 137 -0.77 5.03 -12.65
C SER A 137 0.38 4.18 -12.15
N GLY A 138 0.48 2.96 -12.68
CA GLY A 138 1.62 2.06 -12.49
C GLY A 138 2.16 1.62 -13.85
N LEU A 139 3.48 1.73 -14.07
CA LEU A 139 4.13 1.35 -15.32
C LEU A 139 4.95 0.08 -15.13
N PHE A 140 4.83 -0.84 -16.08
CA PHE A 140 5.52 -2.13 -16.04
C PHE A 140 6.22 -2.42 -17.36
N TYR A 141 7.39 -2.99 -17.30
CA TYR A 141 8.10 -3.52 -18.46
C TYR A 141 8.41 -5.01 -18.25
N ASN A 142 7.84 -5.86 -19.13
CA ASN A 142 7.96 -7.32 -19.02
C ASN A 142 7.61 -7.86 -17.62
N GLY A 143 6.55 -7.32 -17.01
CA GLY A 143 6.07 -7.71 -15.68
C GLY A 143 6.84 -7.12 -14.49
N LYS A 144 7.85 -6.28 -14.74
CA LYS A 144 8.62 -5.59 -13.69
C LYS A 144 8.13 -4.16 -13.56
N LEU A 145 7.86 -3.73 -12.33
CA LEU A 145 7.45 -2.38 -12.01
C LEU A 145 8.55 -1.37 -12.33
N ILE A 146 8.17 -0.27 -12.98
CA ILE A 146 8.93 0.98 -13.03
C ILE A 146 8.26 1.90 -12.02
N PRO A 147 8.83 2.08 -10.83
CA PRO A 147 8.11 2.66 -9.70
C PRO A 147 7.86 4.16 -9.85
N ASN A 148 6.81 4.63 -9.17
CA ASN A 148 6.51 6.05 -9.00
C ASN A 148 6.24 6.84 -10.31
N LEU A 149 5.63 6.20 -11.31
CA LEU A 149 5.11 6.92 -12.46
C LEU A 149 3.75 7.53 -12.11
N GLU A 150 3.70 8.83 -11.84
CA GLU A 150 2.50 9.53 -11.43
C GLU A 150 1.94 10.44 -12.53
N ILE A 151 1.35 9.85 -13.61
CA ILE A 151 0.79 10.60 -14.72
C ILE A 151 -0.38 11.50 -14.28
N GLY A 152 -1.12 11.13 -13.25
CA GLY A 152 -2.25 11.92 -12.75
C GLY A 152 -1.88 13.21 -12.00
N LYS A 153 -0.59 13.50 -11.85
CA LYS A 153 -0.07 14.73 -11.20
C LYS A 153 0.56 15.72 -12.18
N LEU A 154 0.37 15.51 -13.48
CA LEU A 154 0.80 16.43 -14.54
C LEU A 154 -0.12 17.63 -14.66
#